data_59f388836ff8f564bdff4200698d674b
#
_entry.id   59f388836ff8f564bdff4200698d674b
#
_cell.length_a   1.000
_cell.length_b   1.000
_cell.length_c   1.000
_cell.angle_alpha   90.00
_cell.angle_beta   90.00
_cell.angle_gamma   90.00
#
_symmetry.space_group_name_H-M   'P 1'
#
loop_
_entity.id
_entity.type
_entity.pdbx_description
1 polymer ?
#
loop_
_entity_poly.entity_id
_entity_poly.type
_entity_poly.pdbx_seq_one_letter_code
_entity_poly.pdbx_strand_id
1 'polypeptide(L)'
;MRDYWQAIIEDYKIGRIDGYQAEEYFAEQYCQRLMDSFTYVLNMPLRIKRGQRPKYRMIHATNHRDGCLLMVDNICNRWEAWQNVQSGGQMSFFTEDPNNHTVTPEDIERYTIEHFQQCKNWTSLHDALAIFFMKYGPLCSTGSVKKVLKDLEKEGMLQVLRNPEYTSNGKRKSTFMSEGKNQRVSVRWSQ
;
A
#
# COMPACT_ATOMS: atom_id res chain seq x y z
N MET A 1 -9.91 22.68 16.71
CA MET A 1 -9.62 21.22 16.82
C MET A 1 -10.76 20.42 17.45
N ARG A 2 -11.40 20.91 18.50
CA ARG A 2 -12.67 20.34 19.03
C ARG A 2 -13.78 20.35 17.96
N ASP A 3 -13.79 21.35 17.11
CA ASP A 3 -14.88 21.61 16.15
C ASP A 3 -15.06 20.51 15.08
N TYR A 4 -13.97 19.89 14.60
CA TYR A 4 -14.06 18.87 13.57
C TYR A 4 -14.66 17.56 14.09
N TRP A 5 -14.21 17.10 15.26
CA TRP A 5 -14.76 15.89 15.89
C TRP A 5 -16.23 16.07 16.27
N GLN A 6 -16.60 17.28 16.69
CA GLN A 6 -17.97 17.63 16.96
C GLN A 6 -18.84 17.60 15.70
N ALA A 7 -18.32 18.10 14.56
CA ALA A 7 -19.03 18.05 13.29
C ALA A 7 -19.33 16.62 12.84
N ILE A 8 -18.36 15.68 12.93
CA ILE A 8 -18.58 14.26 12.62
C ILE A 8 -19.66 13.66 13.54
N ILE A 9 -19.61 13.96 14.85
CA ILE A 9 -20.58 13.48 15.83
C ILE A 9 -21.97 14.03 15.53
N GLU A 10 -22.07 15.29 15.16
CA GLU A 10 -23.33 15.94 14.80
C GLU A 10 -23.90 15.33 13.51
N ASP A 11 -23.09 15.16 12.47
CA ASP A 11 -23.51 14.54 11.21
C ASP A 11 -23.98 13.08 11.43
N TYR A 12 -23.33 12.34 12.32
CA TYR A 12 -23.79 11.02 12.73
C TYR A 12 -25.13 11.08 13.49
N LYS A 13 -25.27 11.98 14.46
CA LYS A 13 -26.50 12.12 15.26
C LYS A 13 -27.73 12.49 14.43
N ILE A 14 -27.54 13.31 13.40
CA ILE A 14 -28.65 13.72 12.49
C ILE A 14 -28.82 12.80 11.30
N GLY A 15 -28.05 11.68 11.24
CA GLY A 15 -28.19 10.64 10.22
C GLY A 15 -27.66 11.03 8.84
N ARG A 16 -26.80 12.05 8.72
CA ARG A 16 -26.15 12.39 7.45
C ARG A 16 -25.08 11.38 7.07
N ILE A 17 -24.41 10.80 8.05
CA ILE A 17 -23.42 9.76 7.89
C ILE A 17 -23.75 8.58 8.79
N ASP A 18 -23.40 7.38 8.37
CA ASP A 18 -23.51 6.19 9.19
C ASP A 18 -22.31 6.06 10.15
N GLY A 19 -22.38 5.12 11.10
CA GLY A 19 -21.31 4.92 12.09
C GLY A 19 -19.97 4.49 11.48
N TYR A 20 -19.99 3.91 10.28
CA TYR A 20 -18.77 3.48 9.57
C TYR A 20 -18.11 4.65 8.84
N GLN A 21 -18.91 5.51 8.23
CA GLN A 21 -18.42 6.76 7.64
C GLN A 21 -17.84 7.67 8.72
N ALA A 22 -18.49 7.75 9.88
CA ALA A 22 -17.98 8.50 11.03
C ALA A 22 -16.62 7.94 11.51
N GLU A 23 -16.51 6.61 11.62
CA GLU A 23 -15.26 5.92 12.01
C GLU A 23 -14.14 6.17 10.97
N GLU A 24 -14.46 6.14 9.69
CA GLU A 24 -13.50 6.41 8.62
C GLU A 24 -12.97 7.84 8.66
N TYR A 25 -13.86 8.82 8.79
CA TYR A 25 -13.48 10.22 8.96
C TYR A 25 -12.63 10.47 10.21
N PHE A 26 -12.93 9.80 11.32
CA PHE A 26 -12.10 9.87 12.53
C PHE A 26 -10.69 9.31 12.25
N ALA A 27 -10.59 8.17 11.61
CA ALA A 27 -9.31 7.54 11.29
C ALA A 27 -8.47 8.40 10.34
N GLU A 28 -9.08 8.97 9.30
CA GLU A 28 -8.43 9.88 8.35
C GLU A 28 -7.87 11.13 9.06
N GLN A 29 -8.68 11.78 9.89
CA GLN A 29 -8.23 12.96 10.63
C GLN A 29 -7.13 12.64 11.63
N TYR A 30 -7.18 11.47 12.25
CA TYR A 30 -6.11 11.03 13.13
C TYR A 30 -4.82 10.81 12.35
N CYS A 31 -4.89 10.18 11.17
CA CYS A 31 -3.75 10.02 10.29
C CYS A 31 -3.16 11.37 9.84
N GLN A 32 -4.00 12.33 9.44
CA GLN A 32 -3.55 13.66 9.05
C GLN A 32 -2.76 14.35 10.18
N ARG A 33 -3.22 14.23 11.42
CA ARG A 33 -2.50 14.79 12.58
C ARG A 33 -1.17 14.10 12.84
N LEU A 34 -1.08 12.79 12.60
CA LEU A 34 0.19 12.08 12.72
C LEU A 34 1.18 12.52 11.64
N MET A 35 0.72 12.94 10.46
CA MET A 35 1.57 13.47 9.39
C MET A 35 2.26 14.79 9.75
N ASP A 36 1.82 15.51 10.79
CA ASP A 36 2.54 16.66 11.34
C ASP A 36 3.90 16.25 11.97
N SER A 37 4.03 14.99 12.40
CA SER A 37 5.20 14.48 13.11
C SER A 37 5.90 13.30 12.42
N PHE A 38 5.19 12.61 11.53
CA PHE A 38 5.67 11.42 10.85
C PHE A 38 5.53 11.56 9.34
N THR A 39 6.57 11.16 8.62
CA THR A 39 6.61 11.23 7.15
C THR A 39 5.67 10.20 6.50
N TYR A 40 5.57 9.02 7.10
CA TYR A 40 4.76 7.91 6.58
C TYR A 40 3.74 7.48 7.62
N VAL A 41 2.48 7.50 7.24
CA VAL A 41 1.35 7.08 8.07
C VAL A 41 0.48 6.12 7.26
N LEU A 42 0.34 4.88 7.74
CA LEU A 42 -0.49 3.84 7.13
C LEU A 42 -1.76 3.67 7.97
N ASN A 43 -2.91 3.73 7.32
CA ASN A 43 -4.20 3.39 7.91
C ASN A 43 -4.62 1.99 7.42
N MET A 44 -4.70 1.04 8.34
CA MET A 44 -4.88 -0.37 8.05
C MET A 44 -6.15 -0.90 8.72
N PRO A 45 -7.27 -1.00 7.98
CA PRO A 45 -8.49 -1.57 8.51
C PRO A 45 -8.34 -3.08 8.73
N LEU A 46 -8.55 -3.54 9.98
CA LEU A 46 -8.48 -4.95 10.34
C LEU A 46 -9.88 -5.58 10.30
N ARG A 47 -10.02 -6.61 9.48
CA ARG A 47 -11.28 -7.37 9.29
C ARG A 47 -11.12 -8.80 9.82
N ILE A 48 -12.16 -9.34 10.40
CA ILE A 48 -12.18 -10.75 10.85
C ILE A 48 -12.32 -11.68 9.64
N LYS A 49 -13.13 -11.29 8.66
CA LYS A 49 -13.32 -12.03 7.41
C LYS A 49 -13.20 -11.06 6.22
N ARG A 50 -12.81 -11.59 5.06
CA ARG A 50 -12.85 -10.87 3.80
C ARG A 50 -14.25 -10.30 3.55
N GLY A 51 -14.34 -9.10 2.97
CA GLY A 51 -15.62 -8.46 2.67
C GLY A 51 -16.39 -7.90 3.87
N GLN A 52 -16.02 -8.27 5.12
CA GLN A 52 -16.61 -7.67 6.29
C GLN A 52 -16.08 -6.26 6.57
N ARG A 53 -16.91 -5.47 7.23
CA ARG A 53 -16.51 -4.15 7.73
C ARG A 53 -15.38 -4.28 8.74
N PRO A 54 -14.42 -3.34 8.78
CA PRO A 54 -13.33 -3.35 9.74
C PRO A 54 -13.88 -3.35 11.17
N LYS A 55 -13.36 -4.24 12.02
CA LYS A 55 -13.66 -4.23 13.45
C LYS A 55 -12.71 -3.33 14.22
N TYR A 56 -11.48 -3.20 13.72
CA TYR A 56 -10.43 -2.37 14.29
C TYR A 56 -9.65 -1.72 13.15
N ARG A 57 -8.97 -0.62 13.47
CA ARG A 57 -7.96 -0.02 12.60
C ARG A 57 -6.63 -0.02 13.32
N MET A 58 -5.60 -0.42 12.63
CA MET A 58 -4.23 -0.23 13.06
C MET A 58 -3.64 0.93 12.28
N ILE A 59 -3.07 1.91 13.00
CA ILE A 59 -2.39 3.04 12.38
C ILE A 59 -0.91 2.90 12.72
N HIS A 60 -0.08 2.82 11.68
CA HIS A 60 1.37 2.76 11.79
C HIS A 60 1.96 4.07 11.30
N ALA A 61 2.76 4.72 12.14
CA ALA A 61 3.43 5.98 11.82
C ALA A 61 4.96 5.83 11.98
N THR A 62 5.72 6.29 11.01
CA THR A 62 7.18 6.20 11.00
C THR A 62 7.80 7.31 10.15
N ASN A 63 9.05 7.68 10.45
CA ASN A 63 9.86 8.55 9.61
C ASN A 63 10.76 7.78 8.64
N HIS A 64 10.69 6.44 8.68
CA HIS A 64 11.49 5.56 7.86
C HIS A 64 10.64 4.86 6.78
N ARG A 65 10.95 5.12 5.50
CA ARG A 65 10.30 4.44 4.36
C ARG A 65 10.39 2.93 4.45
N ASP A 66 11.55 2.39 4.84
CA ASP A 66 11.72 0.94 4.97
C ASP A 66 10.87 0.36 6.11
N GLY A 67 10.64 1.13 7.18
CA GLY A 67 9.71 0.77 8.25
C GLY A 67 8.25 0.72 7.75
N CYS A 68 7.87 1.66 6.90
CA CYS A 68 6.57 1.67 6.23
C CYS A 68 6.39 0.41 5.35
N LEU A 69 7.34 0.12 4.47
CA LEU A 69 7.28 -1.02 3.55
C LEU A 69 7.31 -2.36 4.30
N LEU A 70 8.14 -2.48 5.33
CA LEU A 70 8.19 -3.66 6.19
C LEU A 70 6.84 -3.93 6.86
N MET A 71 6.15 -2.88 7.34
CA MET A 71 4.84 -3.02 7.94
C MET A 71 3.80 -3.48 6.92
N VAL A 72 3.81 -2.94 5.70
CA VAL A 72 2.95 -3.40 4.60
C VAL A 72 3.14 -4.89 4.35
N ASP A 73 4.39 -5.34 4.16
CA ASP A 73 4.67 -6.76 3.88
C ASP A 73 4.28 -7.66 5.06
N ASN A 74 4.51 -7.23 6.30
CA ASN A 74 4.09 -7.98 7.49
C ASN A 74 2.57 -8.15 7.55
N ILE A 75 1.81 -7.11 7.25
CA ILE A 75 0.34 -7.15 7.25
C ILE A 75 -0.17 -8.07 6.15
N CYS A 76 0.35 -7.94 4.92
CA CYS A 76 -0.04 -8.81 3.82
C CYS A 76 0.25 -10.28 4.12
N ASN A 77 1.45 -10.60 4.61
CA ASN A 77 1.83 -11.97 4.99
C ASN A 77 0.95 -12.54 6.12
N ARG A 78 0.63 -11.72 7.13
CA ARG A 78 -0.24 -12.16 8.23
C ARG A 78 -1.68 -12.36 7.78
N TRP A 79 -2.15 -11.52 6.89
CA TRP A 79 -3.48 -11.65 6.31
C TRP A 79 -3.64 -12.93 5.49
N GLU A 80 -2.65 -13.26 4.66
CA GLU A 80 -2.62 -14.52 3.90
C GLU A 80 -2.57 -15.75 4.83
N ALA A 81 -1.71 -15.71 5.87
CA ALA A 81 -1.62 -16.78 6.86
C ALA A 81 -2.94 -16.96 7.63
N TRP A 82 -3.62 -15.88 8.00
CA TRP A 82 -4.91 -15.92 8.69
C TRP A 82 -6.01 -16.56 7.85
N GLN A 83 -6.05 -16.26 6.56
CA GLN A 83 -7.02 -16.87 5.64
C GLN A 83 -6.79 -18.38 5.50
N ASN A 84 -5.53 -18.80 5.41
CA ASN A 84 -5.17 -20.22 5.34
C ASN A 84 -5.60 -21.00 6.62
N VAL A 85 -5.49 -20.38 7.78
CA VAL A 85 -5.94 -20.97 9.04
C VAL A 85 -7.47 -21.07 9.10
N GLN A 86 -8.18 -20.03 8.67
CA GLN A 86 -9.66 -20.03 8.68
C GLN A 86 -10.27 -21.01 7.67
N SER A 87 -9.62 -21.22 6.54
CA SER A 87 -10.06 -22.18 5.53
C SER A 87 -9.74 -23.64 5.89
N GLY A 88 -9.09 -23.89 7.06
CA GLY A 88 -8.70 -25.24 7.48
C GLY A 88 -7.76 -25.94 6.49
N GLY A 89 -7.03 -25.19 5.67
CA GLY A 89 -6.22 -25.72 4.59
C GLY A 89 -7.01 -26.22 3.38
N GLN A 90 -8.33 -26.13 3.39
CA GLN A 90 -9.17 -26.47 2.26
C GLN A 90 -9.23 -25.27 1.30
N MET A 91 -8.80 -25.47 0.07
CA MET A 91 -9.12 -24.54 -1.01
C MET A 91 -10.64 -24.50 -1.14
N SER A 92 -11.24 -23.35 -0.82
CA SER A 92 -12.68 -23.16 -1.01
C SER A 92 -12.99 -23.23 -2.50
N PHE A 93 -13.62 -24.31 -2.93
CA PHE A 93 -14.20 -24.45 -4.26
C PHE A 93 -15.51 -23.67 -4.43
N PHE A 94 -15.93 -22.92 -3.42
CA PHE A 94 -17.16 -22.16 -3.47
C PHE A 94 -16.91 -20.73 -3.87
N THR A 95 -17.44 -20.44 -5.04
CA THR A 95 -17.81 -19.16 -5.65
C THR A 95 -17.51 -17.91 -4.86
N GLU A 96 -16.76 -17.05 -5.51
CA GLU A 96 -16.54 -15.66 -5.15
C GLU A 96 -17.84 -15.02 -4.66
N ASP A 97 -17.83 -14.57 -3.41
CA ASP A 97 -18.89 -13.70 -2.90
C ASP A 97 -18.84 -12.42 -3.73
N PRO A 98 -19.90 -12.06 -4.46
CA PRO A 98 -19.93 -10.85 -5.31
C PRO A 98 -19.74 -9.55 -4.52
N ASN A 99 -19.85 -9.59 -3.18
CA ASN A 99 -19.54 -8.48 -2.28
C ASN A 99 -18.10 -8.52 -1.75
N ASN A 100 -17.28 -9.48 -2.18
CA ASN A 100 -15.91 -9.62 -1.74
C ASN A 100 -15.02 -8.75 -2.62
N HIS A 101 -14.83 -7.49 -2.24
CA HIS A 101 -13.87 -6.56 -2.87
C HIS A 101 -12.43 -7.04 -2.63
N THR A 102 -12.11 -8.16 -3.24
CA THR A 102 -10.73 -8.66 -3.30
C THR A 102 -10.00 -7.83 -4.33
N VAL A 103 -8.90 -7.20 -3.94
CA VAL A 103 -8.02 -6.51 -4.89
C VAL A 103 -7.50 -7.56 -5.87
N THR A 104 -7.83 -7.40 -7.14
CA THR A 104 -7.40 -8.30 -8.21
C THR A 104 -6.00 -7.95 -8.71
N PRO A 105 -5.28 -8.84 -9.41
CA PRO A 105 -4.04 -8.49 -10.07
C PRO A 105 -4.17 -7.30 -11.02
N GLU A 106 -5.30 -7.18 -11.71
CA GLU A 106 -5.63 -6.09 -12.63
C GLU A 106 -5.82 -4.76 -11.88
N ASP A 107 -6.40 -4.80 -10.68
CA ASP A 107 -6.50 -3.63 -9.81
C ASP A 107 -5.12 -3.17 -9.33
N ILE A 108 -4.23 -4.11 -8.95
CA ILE A 108 -2.85 -3.79 -8.55
C ILE A 108 -2.11 -3.13 -9.71
N GLU A 109 -2.24 -3.67 -10.91
CA GLU A 109 -1.63 -3.11 -12.12
C GLU A 109 -2.15 -1.69 -12.38
N ARG A 110 -3.47 -1.50 -12.40
CA ARG A 110 -4.11 -0.20 -12.61
C ARG A 110 -3.64 0.85 -11.60
N TYR A 111 -3.68 0.54 -10.29
CA TYR A 111 -3.23 1.46 -9.25
C TYR A 111 -1.74 1.77 -9.34
N THR A 112 -0.94 0.76 -9.71
CA THR A 112 0.51 0.94 -9.92
C THR A 112 0.77 1.89 -11.07
N ILE A 113 0.13 1.69 -12.22
CA ILE A 113 0.25 2.58 -13.38
C ILE A 113 -0.18 4.00 -13.00
N GLU A 114 -1.38 4.16 -12.43
CA GLU A 114 -1.92 5.48 -12.04
C GLU A 114 -0.97 6.24 -11.12
N HIS A 115 -0.36 5.56 -10.16
CA HIS A 115 0.57 6.18 -9.22
C HIS A 115 1.89 6.54 -9.89
N PHE A 116 2.52 5.59 -10.57
CA PHE A 116 3.86 5.77 -11.12
C PHE A 116 3.90 6.67 -12.36
N GLN A 117 2.79 6.84 -13.07
CA GLN A 117 2.64 7.86 -14.11
C GLN A 117 2.88 9.29 -13.61
N GLN A 118 2.70 9.53 -12.32
CA GLN A 118 2.96 10.82 -11.68
C GLN A 118 4.45 11.04 -11.36
N CYS A 119 5.28 10.01 -11.38
CA CYS A 119 6.72 10.08 -11.14
C CYS A 119 7.46 10.64 -12.36
N LYS A 120 7.30 11.94 -12.65
CA LYS A 120 7.95 12.60 -13.80
C LYS A 120 9.45 12.83 -13.58
N ASN A 121 9.90 12.88 -12.33
CA ASN A 121 11.30 13.03 -11.94
C ASN A 121 11.83 11.73 -11.35
N TRP A 122 13.17 11.60 -11.32
CA TRP A 122 13.82 10.48 -10.66
C TRP A 122 13.45 10.43 -9.16
N THR A 123 12.73 9.40 -8.75
CA THR A 123 12.27 9.19 -7.38
C THR A 123 12.84 7.86 -6.87
N SER A 124 13.29 7.82 -5.61
CA SER A 124 13.69 6.55 -4.97
C SER A 124 12.53 5.55 -5.04
N LEU A 125 12.84 4.32 -5.41
CA LEU A 125 11.83 3.27 -5.49
C LEU A 125 11.10 3.06 -4.16
N HIS A 126 11.84 3.03 -3.04
CA HIS A 126 11.24 2.82 -1.73
C HIS A 126 10.37 4.01 -1.29
N ASP A 127 10.74 5.25 -1.63
CA ASP A 127 9.90 6.42 -1.36
C ASP A 127 8.61 6.36 -2.19
N ALA A 128 8.73 6.07 -3.49
CA ALA A 128 7.57 5.94 -4.37
C ALA A 128 6.60 4.83 -3.92
N LEU A 129 7.14 3.68 -3.50
CA LEU A 129 6.34 2.58 -2.94
C LEU A 129 5.68 2.96 -1.61
N ALA A 130 6.39 3.65 -0.71
CA ALA A 130 5.82 4.07 0.57
C ALA A 130 4.65 5.05 0.35
N ILE A 131 4.80 6.02 -0.56
CA ILE A 131 3.72 6.96 -0.93
C ILE A 131 2.55 6.21 -1.59
N PHE A 132 2.83 5.22 -2.44
CA PHE A 132 1.80 4.35 -3.02
C PHE A 132 0.95 3.70 -1.93
N PHE A 133 1.58 3.07 -0.93
CA PHE A 133 0.85 2.39 0.14
C PHE A 133 0.18 3.36 1.13
N MET A 134 0.68 4.58 1.28
CA MET A 134 -0.04 5.62 2.02
C MET A 134 -1.33 6.03 1.30
N LYS A 135 -1.31 6.10 -0.04
CA LYS A 135 -2.48 6.49 -0.84
C LYS A 135 -3.53 5.39 -0.92
N TYR A 136 -3.11 4.15 -1.19
CA TYR A 136 -4.03 3.05 -1.48
C TYR A 136 -4.21 2.06 -0.32
N GLY A 137 -3.41 2.18 0.74
CA GLY A 137 -3.36 1.21 1.83
C GLY A 137 -2.55 -0.05 1.49
N PRO A 138 -2.41 -0.99 2.43
CA PRO A 138 -1.70 -2.26 2.24
C PRO A 138 -2.55 -3.27 1.45
N LEU A 139 -2.84 -2.96 0.19
CA LEU A 139 -3.70 -3.76 -0.69
C LEU A 139 -3.04 -5.08 -1.12
N CYS A 140 -1.71 -5.09 -1.22
CA CYS A 140 -0.88 -6.21 -1.64
C CYS A 140 0.53 -6.07 -1.09
N SER A 141 1.35 -7.12 -1.23
CA SER A 141 2.76 -7.05 -0.85
C SER A 141 3.56 -6.09 -1.76
N THR A 142 4.67 -5.57 -1.24
CA THR A 142 5.61 -4.77 -2.05
C THR A 142 6.13 -5.56 -3.25
N GLY A 143 6.24 -6.89 -3.12
CA GLY A 143 6.64 -7.81 -4.19
C GLY A 143 5.69 -7.78 -5.39
N SER A 144 4.37 -7.71 -5.14
CA SER A 144 3.36 -7.65 -6.19
C SER A 144 3.49 -6.36 -7.02
N VAL A 145 3.63 -5.21 -6.38
CA VAL A 145 3.85 -3.92 -7.07
C VAL A 145 5.17 -3.94 -7.85
N LYS A 146 6.26 -4.45 -7.26
CA LYS A 146 7.56 -4.58 -7.94
C LYS A 146 7.52 -5.48 -9.17
N LYS A 147 6.64 -6.49 -9.20
CA LYS A 147 6.42 -7.33 -10.37
C LYS A 147 5.83 -6.50 -11.51
N VAL A 148 4.79 -5.73 -11.26
CA VAL A 148 4.20 -4.82 -12.25
C VAL A 148 5.24 -3.81 -12.75
N LEU A 149 6.02 -3.20 -11.86
CA LEU A 149 7.07 -2.25 -12.26
C LEU A 149 8.13 -2.87 -13.17
N LYS A 150 8.48 -4.14 -12.98
CA LYS A 150 9.39 -4.86 -13.89
C LYS A 150 8.79 -5.06 -15.28
N ASP A 151 7.51 -5.31 -15.36
CA ASP A 151 6.85 -5.50 -16.66
C ASP A 151 6.73 -4.14 -17.36
N LEU A 152 6.38 -3.06 -16.67
CA LEU A 152 6.40 -1.69 -17.18
C LEU A 152 7.81 -1.23 -17.64
N GLU A 153 8.87 -1.66 -16.95
CA GLU A 153 10.26 -1.41 -17.39
C GLU A 153 10.56 -2.13 -18.71
N LYS A 154 10.15 -3.39 -18.86
CA LYS A 154 10.35 -4.15 -20.12
C LYS A 154 9.58 -3.55 -21.29
N GLU A 155 8.39 -3.01 -21.04
CA GLU A 155 7.56 -2.33 -22.03
C GLU A 155 8.03 -0.92 -22.35
N GLY A 156 9.07 -0.43 -21.65
CA GLY A 156 9.64 0.91 -21.86
C GLY A 156 8.81 2.05 -21.27
N MET A 157 7.74 1.75 -20.55
CA MET A 157 6.89 2.76 -19.89
C MET A 157 7.52 3.33 -18.62
N LEU A 158 8.41 2.57 -17.97
CA LEU A 158 9.13 2.97 -16.76
C LEU A 158 10.64 2.91 -16.99
N GLN A 159 11.34 4.00 -16.67
CA GLN A 159 12.80 4.04 -16.63
C GLN A 159 13.27 3.71 -15.22
N VAL A 160 14.30 2.87 -15.13
CA VAL A 160 14.87 2.43 -13.85
C VAL A 160 16.37 2.66 -13.84
N LEU A 161 16.82 3.48 -12.88
CA LEU A 161 18.23 3.74 -12.63
C LEU A 161 18.68 2.95 -11.40
N ARG A 162 19.71 2.12 -11.56
CA ARG A 162 20.29 1.29 -10.49
C ARG A 162 21.69 1.76 -10.13
N ASN A 163 21.96 1.99 -8.86
CA ASN A 163 23.27 2.40 -8.39
C ASN A 163 23.75 1.46 -7.26
N PRO A 164 24.85 0.68 -7.43
CA PRO A 164 25.64 0.57 -8.66
C PRO A 164 24.90 -0.20 -9.75
N GLU A 165 25.15 0.18 -11.00
CA GLU A 165 24.52 -0.44 -12.18
C GLU A 165 25.04 -1.87 -12.44
N TYR A 166 26.28 -2.14 -12.02
CA TYR A 166 26.95 -3.42 -12.21
C TYR A 166 27.21 -4.12 -10.88
N THR A 167 27.21 -5.44 -10.92
CA THR A 167 27.67 -6.28 -9.79
C THR A 167 29.19 -6.20 -9.64
N SER A 168 29.73 -6.64 -8.50
CA SER A 168 31.19 -6.80 -8.31
C SER A 168 31.88 -7.64 -9.39
N ASN A 169 31.14 -8.54 -10.04
CA ASN A 169 31.61 -9.40 -11.12
C ASN A 169 31.38 -8.81 -12.52
N GLY A 170 31.09 -7.51 -12.64
CA GLY A 170 30.91 -6.80 -13.90
C GLY A 170 29.61 -7.12 -14.66
N LYS A 171 28.69 -7.89 -14.09
CA LYS A 171 27.39 -8.16 -14.71
C LYS A 171 26.40 -7.02 -14.45
N ARG A 172 25.70 -6.57 -15.50
CA ARG A 172 24.67 -5.54 -15.37
C ARG A 172 23.50 -6.06 -14.50
N LYS A 173 23.08 -5.24 -13.56
CA LYS A 173 21.93 -5.54 -12.67
C LYS A 173 20.62 -5.20 -13.37
N SER A 174 20.21 -6.03 -14.35
CA SER A 174 19.11 -5.71 -15.26
C SER A 174 17.70 -5.88 -14.72
N THR A 175 17.49 -6.60 -13.59
CA THR A 175 16.13 -6.96 -13.13
C THR A 175 15.87 -6.67 -11.66
N PHE A 176 16.76 -5.93 -11.03
CA PHE A 176 16.74 -5.76 -9.59
C PHE A 176 15.86 -4.56 -9.18
N MET A 177 14.80 -4.82 -8.42
CA MET A 177 13.83 -3.86 -7.90
C MET A 177 13.82 -3.87 -6.37
N SER A 178 14.99 -3.68 -5.75
CA SER A 178 15.06 -3.46 -4.30
C SER A 178 16.24 -2.55 -3.93
N GLU A 179 16.05 -1.77 -2.88
CA GLU A 179 17.09 -0.94 -2.29
C GLU A 179 17.66 -1.62 -1.05
N GLY A 180 18.89 -1.28 -0.69
CA GLY A 180 19.56 -1.81 0.48
C GLY A 180 20.73 -0.91 0.88
N LYS A 181 21.54 -1.36 1.83
CA LYS A 181 22.65 -0.58 2.40
C LYS A 181 23.61 -0.01 1.34
N ASN A 182 23.90 -0.79 0.30
CA ASN A 182 24.87 -0.43 -0.75
C ASN A 182 24.21 -0.40 -2.15
N GLN A 183 22.90 -0.21 -2.21
CA GLN A 183 22.18 -0.28 -3.46
C GLN A 183 20.97 0.65 -3.44
N ARG A 184 20.88 1.48 -4.46
CA ARG A 184 19.77 2.38 -4.67
C ARG A 184 19.12 2.13 -6.01
N VAL A 185 17.80 2.28 -6.04
CA VAL A 185 17.01 2.18 -7.27
C VAL A 185 16.15 3.42 -7.34
N SER A 186 16.21 4.11 -8.46
CA SER A 186 15.32 5.23 -8.76
C SER A 186 14.48 4.92 -9.97
N VAL A 187 13.27 5.41 -9.98
CA VAL A 187 12.30 5.20 -11.05
C VAL A 187 11.79 6.53 -11.57
N ARG A 188 11.46 6.55 -12.87
CA ARG A 188 10.84 7.67 -13.54
C ARG A 188 9.91 7.14 -14.63
N TRP A 189 8.74 7.74 -14.79
CA TRP A 189 7.84 7.43 -15.90
C TRP A 189 8.45 7.93 -17.22
N SER A 190 8.41 7.08 -18.25
CA SER A 190 8.78 7.50 -19.61
C SER A 190 7.74 8.48 -20.15
N GLN A 191 8.22 9.56 -20.75
CA GLN A 191 7.34 10.57 -21.41
C GLN A 191 6.94 10.08 -22.79
#